data_45b43f55d1ee61af52840faa9d0fb259
#
_entry.id   45b43f55d1ee61af52840faa9d0fb259
#
_cell.length_a   1.000
_cell.length_b   1.000
_cell.length_c   1.000
_cell.angle_alpha   90.00
_cell.angle_beta   90.00
_cell.angle_gamma   90.00
#
_symmetry.space_group_name_H-M   'P 1'
#
loop_
_entity.id
_entity.type
_entity.pdbx_description
1 polymer ?
#
loop_
_entity_poly.entity_id
_entity_poly.type
_entity_poly.pdbx_seq_one_letter_code
_entity_poly.pdbx_strand_id
1 'polypeptide(L)'
;MDLAYKAEENPKIAVEVLIGHGVCHAIIETTADINKNVVKSAIKRIAGKVKCDIVIVPQDEHLSKNQMKGFRCGDNGIFKGMPLTDEQKQMSKIAKEIYSRYPYDGKYILDEARLIICQSNVKSEELQQRYYYAKVNPLGDWTGGTNVDTGATNRKLGSDMADSVTGGGLHGKDLSKADVSVNIYAFLKAQRTGKPVSLCCAIGDDMIDGIPYPEIVRQAKEYIDSIGGFEKFAEWGLF
;
A
#
# COMPACT_ATOMS: atom_id res chain seq x y z
N MET A 1 -4.52 10.32 3.23
CA MET A 1 -3.56 10.70 2.17
C MET A 1 -4.24 11.57 1.10
N ASP A 2 -5.16 11.05 0.31
CA ASP A 2 -5.79 11.83 -0.79
C ASP A 2 -6.41 13.16 -0.35
N LEU A 3 -6.98 13.24 0.87
CA LEU A 3 -7.51 14.49 1.42
C LEU A 3 -6.39 15.52 1.68
N ALA A 4 -5.25 15.07 2.20
CA ALA A 4 -4.11 15.95 2.45
C ALA A 4 -3.55 16.52 1.15
N TYR A 5 -3.35 15.67 0.13
CA TYR A 5 -2.87 16.09 -1.19
C TYR A 5 -3.88 16.92 -2.01
N LYS A 6 -5.15 16.91 -1.61
CA LYS A 6 -6.14 17.87 -2.14
C LYS A 6 -6.08 19.23 -1.45
N ALA A 7 -5.69 19.27 -0.18
CA ALA A 7 -5.60 20.49 0.61
C ALA A 7 -4.27 21.22 0.39
N GLU A 8 -3.18 20.48 0.20
CA GLU A 8 -1.82 21.00 0.02
C GLU A 8 -1.10 20.25 -1.09
N GLU A 9 -0.22 20.92 -1.81
CA GLU A 9 0.60 20.34 -2.87
C GLU A 9 1.59 19.28 -2.33
N ASN A 10 2.24 19.60 -1.22
CA ASN A 10 3.24 18.76 -0.57
C ASN A 10 2.97 18.57 0.92
N PRO A 11 1.85 17.96 1.30
CA PRO A 11 1.50 17.78 2.70
C PRO A 11 2.51 16.85 3.38
N LYS A 12 2.76 17.12 4.65
CA LYS A 12 3.47 16.20 5.53
C LYS A 12 2.44 15.47 6.35
N ILE A 13 2.37 14.16 6.19
CA ILE A 13 1.34 13.35 6.83
C ILE A 13 1.83 11.94 7.14
N ALA A 14 1.50 11.50 8.35
CA ALA A 14 1.59 10.11 8.77
C ALA A 14 0.22 9.65 9.28
N VAL A 15 -0.19 8.46 8.92
CA VAL A 15 -1.47 7.87 9.31
C VAL A 15 -1.24 6.48 9.88
N GLU A 16 -1.71 6.27 11.10
CA GLU A 16 -1.72 4.95 11.73
C GLU A 16 -3.16 4.54 11.99
N VAL A 17 -3.51 3.32 11.64
CA VAL A 17 -4.86 2.77 11.83
C VAL A 17 -4.75 1.39 12.45
N LEU A 18 -5.47 1.21 13.55
CA LEU A 18 -5.75 -0.08 14.15
C LEU A 18 -7.25 -0.32 14.13
N ILE A 19 -7.68 -1.42 13.50
CA ILE A 19 -9.09 -1.73 13.34
C ILE A 19 -9.34 -3.22 13.61
N GLY A 20 -10.40 -3.52 14.32
CA GLY A 20 -10.84 -4.88 14.61
C GLY A 20 -12.02 -4.90 15.56
N HIS A 21 -12.78 -5.98 15.54
CA HIS A 21 -13.87 -6.26 16.49
C HIS A 21 -14.83 -5.06 16.71
N GLY A 22 -15.17 -4.34 15.65
CA GLY A 22 -16.11 -3.23 15.67
C GLY A 22 -15.53 -1.89 16.18
N VAL A 23 -14.20 -1.79 16.37
CA VAL A 23 -13.54 -0.56 16.82
C VAL A 23 -12.44 -0.19 15.82
N CYS A 24 -12.30 1.12 15.56
CA CYS A 24 -11.22 1.70 14.77
C CYS A 24 -10.56 2.84 15.55
N HIS A 25 -9.26 2.72 15.79
CA HIS A 25 -8.41 3.80 16.27
C HIS A 25 -7.59 4.33 15.11
N ALA A 26 -7.61 5.63 14.87
CA ALA A 26 -6.82 6.29 13.84
C ALA A 26 -6.08 7.50 14.41
N ILE A 27 -4.77 7.54 14.21
CA ILE A 27 -3.93 8.68 14.54
C ILE A 27 -3.41 9.26 13.23
N ILE A 28 -3.63 10.56 13.04
CA ILE A 28 -3.21 11.30 11.85
C ILE A 28 -2.38 12.49 12.30
N GLU A 29 -1.12 12.49 11.96
CA GLU A 29 -0.22 13.63 12.12
C GLU A 29 -0.08 14.32 10.78
N THR A 30 -0.39 15.62 10.68
CA THR A 30 -0.41 16.29 9.37
C THR A 30 -0.23 17.80 9.46
N THR A 31 0.35 18.39 8.38
CA THR A 31 0.34 19.82 8.14
C THR A 31 -0.98 20.29 7.52
N ALA A 32 -1.68 19.41 6.83
CA ALA A 32 -2.89 19.74 6.09
C ALA A 32 -4.12 19.83 7.01
N ASP A 33 -5.04 20.73 6.68
CA ASP A 33 -6.35 20.78 7.33
C ASP A 33 -7.24 19.66 6.80
N ILE A 34 -7.54 18.70 7.66
CA ILE A 34 -8.32 17.52 7.31
C ILE A 34 -9.60 17.44 8.13
N ASN A 35 -10.73 17.38 7.44
CA ASN A 35 -12.03 17.24 8.09
C ASN A 35 -12.21 15.83 8.68
N LYS A 36 -12.27 15.74 10.00
CA LYS A 36 -12.46 14.50 10.76
C LYS A 36 -13.72 13.72 10.36
N ASN A 37 -14.81 14.40 9.97
CA ASN A 37 -16.04 13.72 9.56
C ASN A 37 -15.87 13.01 8.21
N VAL A 38 -15.06 13.55 7.31
CA VAL A 38 -14.75 12.90 6.02
C VAL A 38 -13.91 11.65 6.27
N VAL A 39 -12.91 11.72 7.17
CA VAL A 39 -12.13 10.55 7.60
C VAL A 39 -13.05 9.48 8.20
N LYS A 40 -13.95 9.86 9.11
CA LYS A 40 -14.93 8.94 9.71
C LYS A 40 -15.82 8.28 8.66
N SER A 41 -16.24 9.03 7.65
CA SER A 41 -17.04 8.50 6.55
C SER A 41 -16.27 7.49 5.70
N ALA A 42 -14.99 7.76 5.42
CA ALA A 42 -14.11 6.83 4.71
C ALA A 42 -13.91 5.53 5.50
N ILE A 43 -13.64 5.61 6.80
CA ILE A 43 -13.53 4.43 7.67
C ILE A 43 -14.82 3.60 7.61
N LYS A 44 -15.98 4.23 7.76
CA LYS A 44 -17.27 3.52 7.71
C LYS A 44 -17.59 2.92 6.35
N ARG A 45 -17.17 3.56 5.27
CA ARG A 45 -17.36 3.04 3.90
C ARG A 45 -16.57 1.74 3.70
N ILE A 46 -15.35 1.68 4.24
CA ILE A 46 -14.46 0.52 4.07
C ILE A 46 -14.76 -0.58 5.10
N ALA A 47 -14.91 -0.21 6.37
CA ALA A 47 -15.00 -1.15 7.50
C ALA A 47 -16.43 -1.37 8.02
N GLY A 48 -17.44 -0.70 7.46
CA GLY A 48 -18.82 -0.84 7.90
C GLY A 48 -19.12 -0.14 9.24
N LYS A 49 -19.91 -0.77 10.08
CA LYS A 49 -20.33 -0.22 11.38
C LYS A 49 -19.25 -0.41 12.43
N VAL A 50 -18.36 0.55 12.54
CA VAL A 50 -17.31 0.55 13.57
C VAL A 50 -17.41 1.80 14.45
N LYS A 51 -17.04 1.66 15.73
CA LYS A 51 -16.83 2.79 16.64
C LYS A 51 -15.48 3.42 16.28
N CYS A 52 -15.50 4.67 15.84
CA CYS A 52 -14.30 5.39 15.45
C CYS A 52 -13.78 6.27 16.57
N ASP A 53 -12.52 6.09 16.92
CA ASP A 53 -11.72 6.99 17.73
C ASP A 53 -10.62 7.56 16.83
N ILE A 54 -10.73 8.86 16.49
CA ILE A 54 -9.86 9.52 15.52
C ILE A 54 -9.19 10.70 16.19
N VAL A 55 -7.87 10.69 16.18
CA VAL A 55 -7.02 11.78 16.66
C VAL A 55 -6.33 12.39 15.43
N ILE A 56 -6.49 13.70 15.25
CA ILE A 56 -5.78 14.47 14.23
C ILE A 56 -4.97 15.53 14.97
N VAL A 57 -3.66 15.52 14.76
CA VAL A 57 -2.73 16.43 15.43
C VAL A 57 -1.79 17.06 14.39
N PRO A 58 -1.27 18.27 14.69
CA PRO A 58 -0.18 18.82 13.88
C PRO A 58 1.01 17.87 13.89
N GLN A 59 1.68 17.74 12.75
CA GLN A 59 2.97 17.07 12.70
C GLN A 59 4.00 17.83 13.55
N ASP A 60 4.94 17.10 14.15
CA ASP A 60 6.05 17.72 14.87
C ASP A 60 6.74 18.79 14.03
N GLU A 61 6.89 19.99 14.60
CA GLU A 61 7.39 21.16 13.88
C GLU A 61 8.82 20.96 13.35
N HIS A 62 9.64 20.28 14.13
CA HIS A 62 11.05 20.02 13.78
C HIS A 62 11.15 19.05 12.61
N LEU A 63 10.40 17.95 12.69
CA LEU A 63 10.30 16.96 11.62
C LEU A 63 9.75 17.57 10.34
N SER A 64 8.66 18.33 10.45
CA SER A 64 8.01 19.01 9.32
C SER A 64 8.97 19.98 8.60
N LYS A 65 9.68 20.81 9.35
CA LYS A 65 10.71 21.72 8.78
C LYS A 65 11.86 20.99 8.09
N ASN A 66 12.28 19.86 8.64
CA ASN A 66 13.32 19.05 8.01
C ASN A 66 12.84 18.41 6.70
N GLN A 67 11.62 17.91 6.66
CA GLN A 67 11.04 17.32 5.46
C GLN A 67 10.83 18.34 4.33
N MET A 68 10.56 19.61 4.66
CA MET A 68 10.45 20.69 3.70
C MET A 68 11.76 21.03 2.98
N LYS A 69 12.90 20.67 3.58
CA LYS A 69 14.25 20.89 3.02
C LYS A 69 14.71 19.76 2.09
N GLY A 70 13.86 18.81 1.79
CA GLY A 70 14.18 17.63 1.01
C GLY A 70 14.04 16.36 1.82
N PHE A 71 14.71 15.30 1.41
CA PHE A 71 14.70 14.02 2.10
C PHE A 71 15.41 14.12 3.47
N ARG A 72 14.63 14.18 4.55
CA ARG A 72 15.11 14.42 5.92
C ARG A 72 14.41 13.56 6.97
N CYS A 73 13.68 12.52 6.58
CA CYS A 73 13.05 11.62 7.53
C CYS A 73 13.94 10.41 7.86
N GLY A 74 13.53 9.61 8.85
CA GLY A 74 14.29 8.49 9.37
C GLY A 74 14.44 7.26 8.47
N ASP A 75 13.91 7.31 7.25
CA ASP A 75 13.85 6.15 6.36
C ASP A 75 15.13 6.01 5.53
N ASN A 76 16.19 5.58 6.19
CA ASN A 76 17.42 5.17 5.51
C ASN A 76 17.29 3.73 5.04
N GLY A 77 17.96 3.38 3.97
CA GLY A 77 18.05 1.99 3.61
C GLY A 77 18.45 1.70 2.17
N ILE A 78 18.31 0.44 1.84
CA ILE A 78 18.48 -0.07 0.49
C ILE A 78 17.09 -0.44 -0.03
N PHE A 79 16.66 0.25 -1.09
CA PHE A 79 15.39 0.05 -1.75
C PHE A 79 15.62 -0.77 -3.03
N LYS A 80 14.86 -1.83 -3.18
CA LYS A 80 15.01 -2.75 -4.31
C LYS A 80 13.75 -2.76 -5.14
N GLY A 81 13.93 -2.85 -6.46
CA GLY A 81 12.86 -3.11 -7.41
C GLY A 81 13.23 -4.31 -8.30
N MET A 82 12.23 -5.13 -8.60
CA MET A 82 12.37 -6.25 -9.53
C MET A 82 11.39 -6.11 -10.68
N PRO A 83 11.75 -6.51 -11.91
CA PRO A 83 10.78 -6.62 -12.99
C PRO A 83 9.72 -7.65 -12.64
N LEU A 84 8.45 -7.34 -12.90
CA LEU A 84 7.37 -8.29 -12.71
C LEU A 84 7.43 -9.41 -13.72
N THR A 85 7.32 -10.64 -13.26
CA THR A 85 7.14 -11.81 -14.12
C THR A 85 5.71 -11.89 -14.65
N ASP A 86 5.49 -12.70 -15.67
CA ASP A 86 4.14 -12.89 -16.21
C ASP A 86 3.23 -13.64 -15.23
N GLU A 87 3.79 -14.56 -14.44
CA GLU A 87 3.07 -15.22 -13.34
C GLU A 87 2.58 -14.23 -12.29
N GLN A 88 3.40 -13.27 -11.90
CA GLN A 88 3.02 -12.24 -10.93
C GLN A 88 1.91 -11.33 -11.48
N LYS A 89 1.99 -10.94 -12.76
CA LYS A 89 0.94 -10.17 -13.43
C LYS A 89 -0.37 -10.95 -13.50
N GLN A 90 -0.29 -12.26 -13.81
CA GLN A 90 -1.44 -13.15 -13.82
C GLN A 90 -2.07 -13.28 -12.44
N MET A 91 -1.26 -13.46 -11.40
CA MET A 91 -1.75 -13.54 -10.01
C MET A 91 -2.42 -12.25 -9.57
N SER A 92 -1.84 -11.09 -9.87
CA SER A 92 -2.45 -9.79 -9.57
C SER A 92 -3.82 -9.65 -10.26
N LYS A 93 -3.92 -10.07 -11.52
CA LYS A 93 -5.19 -10.06 -12.26
C LYS A 93 -6.26 -10.95 -11.60
N ILE A 94 -5.90 -12.17 -11.24
CA ILE A 94 -6.81 -13.11 -10.54
C ILE A 94 -7.23 -12.53 -9.19
N ALA A 95 -6.29 -12.01 -8.41
CA ALA A 95 -6.57 -11.41 -7.12
C ALA A 95 -7.55 -10.24 -7.23
N LYS A 96 -7.33 -9.32 -8.18
CA LYS A 96 -8.21 -8.18 -8.45
C LYS A 96 -9.61 -8.62 -8.90
N GLU A 97 -9.70 -9.65 -9.71
CA GLU A 97 -10.97 -10.21 -10.16
C GLU A 97 -11.77 -10.81 -8.98
N ILE A 98 -11.12 -11.59 -8.11
CA ILE A 98 -11.76 -12.16 -6.93
C ILE A 98 -12.15 -11.05 -5.94
N TYR A 99 -11.25 -10.13 -5.63
CA TYR A 99 -11.51 -9.01 -4.73
C TYR A 99 -12.68 -8.14 -5.19
N SER A 100 -12.87 -7.94 -6.48
CA SER A 100 -14.00 -7.16 -6.99
C SER A 100 -15.37 -7.73 -6.60
N ARG A 101 -15.43 -8.99 -6.24
CA ARG A 101 -16.66 -9.71 -5.82
C ARG A 101 -16.68 -9.96 -4.31
N TYR A 102 -15.52 -10.27 -3.77
CA TYR A 102 -15.32 -10.63 -2.37
C TYR A 102 -14.22 -9.73 -1.78
N PRO A 103 -14.55 -8.46 -1.42
CA PRO A 103 -13.56 -7.46 -0.99
C PRO A 103 -13.10 -7.71 0.46
N TYR A 104 -12.56 -8.88 0.70
CA TYR A 104 -12.07 -9.35 1.99
C TYR A 104 -10.69 -9.96 1.83
N ASP A 105 -10.14 -10.50 2.92
CA ASP A 105 -8.81 -11.08 2.94
C ASP A 105 -8.68 -12.24 1.96
N GLY A 106 -7.64 -12.19 1.16
CA GLY A 106 -7.29 -13.23 0.21
C GLY A 106 -5.78 -13.46 0.13
N LYS A 107 -5.40 -14.68 -0.17
CA LYS A 107 -4.02 -15.03 -0.52
C LYS A 107 -4.04 -15.99 -1.72
N TYR A 108 -3.22 -15.69 -2.69
CA TYR A 108 -3.17 -16.41 -3.96
C TYR A 108 -1.75 -16.85 -4.22
N ILE A 109 -1.55 -18.10 -4.61
CA ILE A 109 -0.23 -18.68 -4.83
C ILE A 109 -0.27 -19.43 -6.15
N LEU A 110 0.68 -19.13 -7.01
CA LEU A 110 0.97 -19.90 -8.21
C LEU A 110 2.31 -20.59 -8.01
N ASP A 111 2.26 -21.91 -7.83
CA ASP A 111 3.41 -22.76 -7.61
C ASP A 111 3.52 -23.69 -8.82
N GLU A 112 4.41 -23.37 -9.73
CA GLU A 112 4.51 -23.96 -11.06
C GLU A 112 3.17 -23.87 -11.82
N ALA A 113 2.49 -24.97 -12.03
CA ALA A 113 1.18 -25.03 -12.66
C ALA A 113 0.02 -25.10 -11.67
N ARG A 114 0.30 -25.04 -10.36
CA ARG A 114 -0.68 -25.20 -9.30
C ARG A 114 -1.12 -23.87 -8.74
N LEU A 115 -2.37 -23.48 -9.01
CA LEU A 115 -3.00 -22.30 -8.40
C LEU A 115 -3.65 -22.70 -7.07
N ILE A 116 -3.30 -21.98 -6.00
CA ILE A 116 -3.95 -22.08 -4.68
C ILE A 116 -4.63 -20.74 -4.41
N ILE A 117 -5.91 -20.79 -4.08
CA ILE A 117 -6.73 -19.63 -3.71
C ILE A 117 -7.19 -19.82 -2.27
N CYS A 118 -6.80 -18.89 -1.40
CA CYS A 118 -7.34 -18.78 -0.05
C CYS A 118 -8.11 -17.46 0.02
N GLN A 119 -9.44 -17.53 0.07
CA GLN A 119 -10.32 -16.35 0.11
C GLN A 119 -11.28 -16.48 1.30
N SER A 120 -11.34 -15.44 2.12
CA SER A 120 -12.27 -15.36 3.25
C SER A 120 -13.68 -14.95 2.80
N ASN A 121 -14.66 -15.20 3.66
CA ASN A 121 -16.05 -14.74 3.54
C ASN A 121 -16.75 -15.16 2.24
N VAL A 122 -16.38 -16.30 1.70
CA VAL A 122 -17.00 -16.93 0.52
C VAL A 122 -17.06 -18.44 0.72
N LYS A 123 -18.04 -19.10 0.13
CA LYS A 123 -18.10 -20.56 0.10
C LYS A 123 -17.06 -21.12 -0.87
N SER A 124 -16.28 -22.07 -0.41
CA SER A 124 -15.21 -22.68 -1.22
C SER A 124 -15.76 -23.33 -2.49
N GLU A 125 -16.94 -23.93 -2.45
CA GLU A 125 -17.60 -24.53 -3.59
C GLU A 125 -17.93 -23.51 -4.68
N GLU A 126 -18.31 -22.29 -4.32
CA GLU A 126 -18.62 -21.22 -5.27
C GLU A 126 -17.36 -20.78 -6.05
N LEU A 127 -16.26 -20.59 -5.34
CA LEU A 127 -14.99 -20.30 -5.98
C LEU A 127 -14.42 -21.48 -6.79
N GLN A 128 -14.59 -22.72 -6.28
CA GLN A 128 -14.14 -23.92 -6.97
C GLN A 128 -14.84 -24.13 -8.31
N GLN A 129 -16.13 -23.80 -8.42
CA GLN A 129 -16.85 -23.86 -9.69
C GLN A 129 -16.25 -22.92 -10.74
N ARG A 130 -15.81 -21.74 -10.32
CA ARG A 130 -15.21 -20.74 -11.22
C ARG A 130 -13.75 -21.02 -11.53
N TYR A 131 -13.01 -21.44 -10.53
CA TYR A 131 -11.58 -21.76 -10.61
C TYR A 131 -11.36 -23.27 -10.43
N TYR A 132 -12.02 -24.07 -11.29
CA TYR A 132 -12.03 -25.53 -11.17
C TYR A 132 -10.65 -26.18 -11.23
N TYR A 133 -9.65 -25.49 -11.80
CA TYR A 133 -8.26 -25.90 -11.88
C TYR A 133 -7.41 -25.52 -10.65
N ALA A 134 -7.97 -24.71 -9.76
CA ALA A 134 -7.28 -24.25 -8.55
C ALA A 134 -7.63 -25.13 -7.34
N LYS A 135 -6.76 -25.13 -6.33
CA LYS A 135 -7.09 -25.62 -5.01
C LYS A 135 -7.62 -24.46 -4.16
N VAL A 136 -8.91 -24.48 -3.88
CA VAL A 136 -9.59 -23.40 -3.15
C VAL A 136 -9.70 -23.75 -1.68
N ASN A 137 -9.35 -22.80 -0.80
CA ASN A 137 -9.46 -22.88 0.66
C ASN A 137 -9.10 -24.28 1.21
N PRO A 138 -7.83 -24.70 1.10
CA PRO A 138 -7.42 -26.07 1.44
C PRO A 138 -7.78 -26.55 2.85
N LEU A 139 -8.00 -25.61 3.78
CA LEU A 139 -8.39 -25.88 5.17
C LEU A 139 -9.87 -25.60 5.43
N GLY A 140 -10.67 -25.36 4.39
CA GLY A 140 -12.10 -25.04 4.47
C GLY A 140 -12.41 -23.56 4.50
N ASP A 141 -13.70 -23.23 4.60
CA ASP A 141 -14.19 -21.85 4.65
C ASP A 141 -13.67 -21.13 5.91
N TRP A 142 -13.39 -19.85 5.78
CA TRP A 142 -12.90 -19.03 6.87
C TRP A 142 -13.39 -17.58 6.78
N THR A 143 -13.26 -16.84 7.88
CA THR A 143 -13.69 -15.47 8.04
C THR A 143 -12.50 -14.55 8.18
N GLY A 144 -12.49 -13.46 7.43
CA GLY A 144 -11.50 -12.40 7.49
C GLY A 144 -12.14 -11.01 7.45
N GLY A 145 -11.31 -9.99 7.28
CA GLY A 145 -11.70 -8.60 7.23
C GLY A 145 -11.63 -7.90 8.58
N THR A 146 -12.07 -6.66 8.62
CA THR A 146 -11.93 -5.74 9.77
C THR A 146 -12.68 -6.18 11.03
N ASN A 147 -13.55 -7.18 10.94
CA ASN A 147 -14.17 -7.80 12.12
C ASN A 147 -13.22 -8.75 12.87
N VAL A 148 -12.15 -9.18 12.22
CA VAL A 148 -11.15 -10.11 12.77
C VAL A 148 -9.91 -9.36 13.22
N ASP A 149 -9.26 -8.66 12.32
CA ASP A 149 -8.06 -7.87 12.60
C ASP A 149 -7.90 -6.70 11.62
N THR A 150 -6.88 -5.88 11.83
CA THR A 150 -6.54 -4.79 10.91
C THR A 150 -6.11 -5.32 9.54
N GLY A 151 -5.60 -6.53 9.48
CA GLY A 151 -4.99 -7.10 8.29
C GLY A 151 -3.68 -6.40 7.92
N ALA A 152 -3.13 -6.79 6.80
CA ALA A 152 -2.04 -6.07 6.17
C ALA A 152 -2.51 -5.60 4.81
N THR A 153 -2.27 -4.33 4.48
CA THR A 153 -2.48 -3.86 3.13
C THR A 153 -1.67 -4.74 2.17
N ASN A 154 -2.16 -4.99 1.01
CA ASN A 154 -1.63 -5.75 -0.15
C ASN A 154 -0.13 -6.13 -0.20
N ARG A 155 0.61 -5.99 0.89
CA ARG A 155 2.00 -6.49 1.02
C ARG A 155 2.14 -7.93 0.55
N LYS A 156 1.10 -8.74 0.81
CA LYS A 156 1.07 -10.15 0.39
C LYS A 156 0.99 -10.35 -1.11
N LEU A 157 0.55 -9.35 -1.86
CA LEU A 157 0.58 -9.36 -3.32
C LEU A 157 1.84 -8.73 -3.90
N GLY A 158 2.54 -7.94 -3.12
CA GLY A 158 3.78 -7.28 -3.51
C GLY A 158 5.02 -8.05 -3.07
N SER A 159 5.50 -7.76 -1.88
CA SER A 159 6.78 -8.27 -1.39
C SER A 159 6.80 -9.77 -1.08
N ASP A 160 5.67 -10.37 -0.73
CA ASP A 160 5.61 -11.81 -0.43
C ASP A 160 5.58 -12.67 -1.69
N MET A 161 5.19 -12.12 -2.82
CA MET A 161 5.08 -12.86 -4.08
C MET A 161 6.28 -12.68 -4.98
N ALA A 162 6.88 -11.51 -4.87
CA ALA A 162 7.99 -11.17 -5.70
C ALA A 162 8.91 -10.33 -4.88
N ASP A 163 10.07 -10.50 -4.69
CA ASP A 163 11.01 -9.49 -4.19
C ASP A 163 11.06 -8.26 -5.12
N SER A 164 9.90 -7.87 -5.65
CA SER A 164 9.77 -6.79 -6.62
C SER A 164 9.96 -5.44 -5.96
N VAL A 165 9.51 -5.30 -4.70
CA VAL A 165 9.74 -4.12 -3.88
C VAL A 165 10.10 -4.55 -2.48
N THR A 166 11.17 -4.02 -1.95
CA THR A 166 11.55 -4.17 -0.55
C THR A 166 11.54 -2.81 0.12
N GLY A 167 11.24 -2.79 1.39
CA GLY A 167 11.11 -1.60 2.20
C GLY A 167 9.81 -1.60 2.97
N GLY A 168 9.75 -0.81 4.02
CA GLY A 168 8.65 -0.78 4.97
C GLY A 168 7.37 -0.19 4.39
N GLY A 169 6.38 -0.07 5.23
CA GLY A 169 5.02 0.35 4.95
C GLY A 169 4.82 1.37 3.85
N LEU A 170 4.20 0.93 2.78
CA LEU A 170 3.87 1.76 1.62
C LEU A 170 2.62 2.62 1.84
N HIS A 171 2.07 2.62 3.03
CA HIS A 171 0.78 3.22 3.38
C HIS A 171 0.92 4.11 4.61
N GLY A 172 0.05 5.09 4.69
CA GLY A 172 -0.01 6.01 5.82
C GLY A 172 1.11 7.05 5.88
N LYS A 173 1.92 7.20 4.84
CA LYS A 173 3.05 8.13 4.78
C LYS A 173 3.02 8.98 3.51
N ASP A 174 3.49 10.22 3.63
CA ASP A 174 3.65 11.11 2.48
C ASP A 174 4.89 10.79 1.64
N LEU A 175 5.00 11.46 0.48
CA LEU A 175 6.07 11.20 -0.49
C LEU A 175 7.43 11.74 -0.09
N SER A 176 7.55 12.48 1.02
CA SER A 176 8.85 12.84 1.58
C SER A 176 9.54 11.66 2.32
N LYS A 177 8.83 10.55 2.46
CA LYS A 177 9.35 9.31 3.04
C LYS A 177 9.89 8.42 1.94
N ALA A 178 11.14 8.00 2.08
CA ALA A 178 11.81 7.16 1.08
C ALA A 178 11.14 5.79 0.90
N ASP A 179 10.59 5.23 1.95
CA ASP A 179 9.87 3.96 1.91
C ASP A 179 8.57 4.03 1.08
N VAL A 180 8.13 5.22 0.68
CA VAL A 180 7.10 5.41 -0.33
C VAL A 180 7.71 5.81 -1.66
N SER A 181 8.33 7.00 -1.74
CA SER A 181 8.78 7.58 -3.01
C SER A 181 9.91 6.80 -3.67
N VAL A 182 10.93 6.40 -2.90
CA VAL A 182 12.08 5.67 -3.46
C VAL A 182 11.71 4.22 -3.79
N ASN A 183 10.82 3.59 -3.04
CA ASN A 183 10.28 2.28 -3.39
C ASN A 183 9.53 2.30 -4.71
N ILE A 184 8.64 3.29 -4.90
CA ILE A 184 7.92 3.46 -6.19
C ILE A 184 8.92 3.68 -7.32
N TYR A 185 9.89 4.55 -7.12
CA TYR A 185 10.90 4.82 -8.13
C TYR A 185 11.73 3.58 -8.49
N ALA A 186 12.19 2.81 -7.49
CA ALA A 186 12.93 1.57 -7.72
C ALA A 186 12.12 0.56 -8.54
N PHE A 187 10.83 0.41 -8.19
CA PHE A 187 9.89 -0.43 -8.94
C PHE A 187 9.76 0.04 -10.39
N LEU A 188 9.43 1.31 -10.61
CA LEU A 188 9.25 1.86 -11.96
C LEU A 188 10.50 1.73 -12.82
N LYS A 189 11.68 1.97 -12.22
CA LYS A 189 12.96 1.80 -12.90
C LYS A 189 13.19 0.33 -13.30
N ALA A 190 12.86 -0.62 -12.40
CA ALA A 190 12.98 -2.04 -12.71
C ALA A 190 12.04 -2.47 -13.86
N GLN A 191 10.77 -1.99 -13.86
CA GLN A 191 9.84 -2.28 -14.95
C GLN A 191 10.36 -1.72 -16.30
N ARG A 192 10.83 -0.47 -16.29
CA ARG A 192 11.33 0.22 -17.49
C ARG A 192 12.59 -0.43 -18.06
N THR A 193 13.49 -0.87 -17.20
CA THR A 193 14.80 -1.43 -17.63
C THR A 193 14.79 -2.93 -17.85
N GLY A 194 13.78 -3.63 -17.33
CA GLY A 194 13.74 -5.11 -17.30
C GLY A 194 14.82 -5.74 -16.42
N LYS A 195 15.41 -4.95 -15.50
CA LYS A 195 16.54 -5.40 -14.66
C LYS A 195 16.26 -5.13 -13.19
N PRO A 196 16.78 -5.96 -12.27
CA PRO A 196 16.78 -5.66 -10.84
C PRO A 196 17.44 -4.31 -10.55
N VAL A 197 16.86 -3.57 -9.61
CA VAL A 197 17.34 -2.27 -9.14
C VAL A 197 17.63 -2.35 -7.65
N SER A 198 18.73 -1.75 -7.21
CA SER A 198 19.06 -1.59 -5.80
C SER A 198 19.57 -0.18 -5.59
N LEU A 199 18.90 0.58 -4.73
CA LEU A 199 19.17 1.99 -4.45
C LEU A 199 19.46 2.16 -2.97
N CYS A 200 20.60 2.76 -2.67
CA CYS A 200 20.91 3.18 -1.31
C CYS A 200 20.49 4.63 -1.13
N CYS A 201 19.83 4.95 -0.05
CA CYS A 201 19.61 6.32 0.36
C CYS A 201 19.75 6.52 1.87
N ALA A 202 20.23 7.69 2.26
CA ALA A 202 20.42 8.09 3.63
C ALA A 202 19.77 9.45 3.90
N ILE A 203 19.49 9.71 5.17
CA ILE A 203 19.00 11.02 5.60
C ILE A 203 19.96 12.11 5.10
N GLY A 204 19.42 13.08 4.41
CA GLY A 204 20.18 14.22 3.91
C GLY A 204 20.65 14.09 2.48
N ASP A 205 20.44 12.96 1.82
CA ASP A 205 20.74 12.82 0.41
C ASP A 205 19.83 13.73 -0.42
N ASP A 206 20.43 14.54 -1.28
CA ASP A 206 19.71 15.39 -2.25
C ASP A 206 19.54 14.68 -3.59
N MET A 207 20.37 13.69 -3.84
CA MET A 207 20.43 12.92 -5.07
C MET A 207 20.38 11.43 -4.74
N ILE A 208 19.52 10.69 -5.43
CA ILE A 208 19.45 9.24 -5.35
C ILE A 208 19.53 8.70 -6.77
N ASP A 209 20.43 7.77 -7.03
CA ASP A 209 20.62 7.19 -8.37
C ASP A 209 20.98 8.26 -9.45
N GLY A 210 21.66 9.33 -9.05
CA GLY A 210 21.99 10.45 -9.93
C GLY A 210 20.81 11.35 -10.29
N ILE A 211 19.66 11.19 -9.64
CA ILE A 211 18.43 11.95 -9.86
C ILE A 211 18.13 12.82 -8.63
N PRO A 212 17.79 14.10 -8.81
CA PRO A 212 17.34 14.95 -7.71
C PRO A 212 16.11 14.35 -7.00
N TYR A 213 16.12 14.34 -5.67
CA TYR A 213 15.03 13.76 -4.90
C TYR A 213 13.64 14.34 -5.25
N PRO A 214 13.45 15.65 -5.50
CA PRO A 214 12.16 16.18 -5.96
C PRO A 214 11.63 15.52 -7.23
N GLU A 215 12.52 15.13 -8.13
CA GLU A 215 12.13 14.42 -9.36
C GLU A 215 11.64 12.98 -9.07
N ILE A 216 12.25 12.31 -8.10
CA ILE A 216 11.77 11.00 -7.62
C ILE A 216 10.37 11.12 -7.01
N VAL A 217 10.16 12.16 -6.19
CA VAL A 217 8.85 12.48 -5.61
C VAL A 217 7.81 12.75 -6.69
N ARG A 218 8.17 13.51 -7.72
CA ARG A 218 7.30 13.79 -8.86
C ARG A 218 6.89 12.51 -9.59
N GLN A 219 7.84 11.63 -9.92
CA GLN A 219 7.55 10.36 -10.58
C GLN A 219 6.68 9.44 -9.72
N ALA A 220 6.92 9.40 -8.42
CA ALA A 220 6.10 8.64 -7.48
C ALA A 220 4.66 9.20 -7.41
N LYS A 221 4.50 10.53 -7.41
CA LYS A 221 3.19 11.18 -7.41
C LYS A 221 2.41 10.88 -8.69
N GLU A 222 3.07 11.01 -9.84
CA GLU A 222 2.47 10.70 -11.14
C GLU A 222 2.00 9.24 -11.21
N TYR A 223 2.80 8.31 -10.68
CA TYR A 223 2.40 6.91 -10.60
C TYR A 223 1.14 6.74 -9.75
N ILE A 224 1.11 7.31 -8.54
CA ILE A 224 -0.06 7.24 -7.65
C ILE A 224 -1.29 7.83 -8.33
N ASP A 225 -1.16 8.98 -8.96
CA ASP A 225 -2.27 9.62 -9.69
C ASP A 225 -2.78 8.73 -10.84
N SER A 226 -1.86 8.09 -11.56
CA SER A 226 -2.19 7.21 -12.70
C SER A 226 -2.99 5.98 -12.31
N ILE A 227 -2.83 5.50 -11.09
CA ILE A 227 -3.58 4.34 -10.57
C ILE A 227 -4.87 4.71 -9.82
N GLY A 228 -5.16 6.00 -9.65
CA GLY A 228 -6.39 6.49 -9.04
C GLY A 228 -6.23 7.00 -7.59
N GLY A 229 -5.01 7.35 -7.17
CA GLY A 229 -4.73 8.00 -5.89
C GLY A 229 -4.17 7.06 -4.82
N PHE A 230 -3.94 7.63 -3.64
CA PHE A 230 -3.38 6.88 -2.51
C PHE A 230 -4.29 5.77 -1.99
N GLU A 231 -5.60 5.91 -2.11
CA GLU A 231 -6.53 4.83 -1.73
C GLU A 231 -6.29 3.59 -2.58
N LYS A 232 -6.13 3.74 -3.90
CA LYS A 232 -5.81 2.62 -4.78
C LYS A 232 -4.41 2.07 -4.57
N PHE A 233 -3.47 2.93 -4.27
CA PHE A 233 -2.13 2.51 -3.90
C PHE A 233 -2.12 1.71 -2.59
N ALA A 234 -2.89 2.13 -1.57
CA ALA A 234 -3.06 1.38 -0.33
C ALA A 234 -3.77 0.04 -0.54
N GLU A 235 -4.71 -0.03 -1.49
CA GLU A 235 -5.48 -1.24 -1.80
C GLU A 235 -4.65 -2.28 -2.55
N TRP A 236 -3.82 -1.87 -3.52
CA TRP A 236 -3.13 -2.77 -4.45
C TRP A 236 -1.61 -2.65 -4.44
N GLY A 237 -1.01 -1.65 -3.79
CA GLY A 237 0.43 -1.40 -3.82
C GLY A 237 0.93 -1.05 -5.22
N LEU A 238 1.95 -1.76 -5.65
CA LEU A 238 2.67 -1.45 -6.89
C LEU A 238 2.19 -2.21 -8.13
N PHE A 239 1.28 -3.16 -7.99
CA PHE A 239 0.73 -3.90 -9.15
C PHE A 239 -0.56 -4.69 -8.87
#